data_bf8276e379d182d37cc887001b98ecfd
#
_entry.id   bf8276e379d182d37cc887001b98ecfd
#
_cell.length_a   1.000
_cell.length_b   1.000
_cell.length_c   1.000
_cell.angle_alpha   90.00
_cell.angle_beta   90.00
_cell.angle_gamma   90.00
#
_symmetry.space_group_name_H-M   'P 1'
#
loop_
_entity.id
_entity.type
_entity.pdbx_description
1 polymer ?
#
loop_
_entity_poly.entity_id
_entity_poly.type
_entity_poly.pdbx_seq_one_letter_code
_entity_poly.pdbx_strand_id
1 'polypeptide(L)'
;MRFAVCSFVSALASTVFAAGAVAVLPDNPTAVEKSAAIELAEGLGKVLGVQVPTVAEKDAPADAVKFFVGATTALDAVRSDKTWKTDEVLLKSVPGGVVLAGDPARAPLYAVDLYLENYCGVRWWTSTEADYPRLENAPVENVDYSFAPPFAYRETYYLDGFDPTFKVRSKGNFSSLTRFMFTDMAFIPPEKGGNHRLYFFEGRHSAYHSFFEILAPSNYFKAHPDWFSLVKGKRVPKQLCLSNVEMKKAYIAETLRRLREDSSVDFIQVSQNDWNGACECAACKALEAEDGGVPSGPYLRFANEVAEAVEREFPNVRVDTFAYQFTRKAPTKTRPRHNVVVRLCDIECDFSTPLAEGRHARNAAFVKDLQDWSRVASGRLFIWDYLANFTSYMMPHPNIRSIAPNIRLFRDTGATGIFEQGDALCSAGNFVALRHYLTSHLLWNPAADENLLIEELLKGYYGKRAFPYLKLYLERIESAPRQKGAFVGCYHKAAEFLTPDEALDAAALMRKAVRAAEKDGEVFARRVRREELSVDHLFILCWDDYRVAAAKRDLRWDRPASRKEAIEKWAADCAAYGVLAYRETVKRELFPEYLKKLRAE
;
A
#
# COMPACT_ATOMS: atom_id res chain seq x y z
N MET A 1 -6.69 25.78 4.82
CA MET A 1 -7.37 25.73 6.13
C MET A 1 -6.32 25.26 7.14
N ARG A 2 -5.96 26.12 8.07
CA ARG A 2 -4.93 25.80 9.07
C ARG A 2 -5.48 24.80 10.05
N PHE A 3 -4.90 23.60 10.13
CA PHE A 3 -5.13 22.68 11.23
C PHE A 3 -4.55 23.30 12.49
N ALA A 4 -5.43 23.62 13.42
CA ALA A 4 -5.03 24.15 14.71
C ALA A 4 -4.32 23.02 15.48
N VAL A 5 -3.08 23.32 15.85
CA VAL A 5 -2.37 22.60 16.91
C VAL A 5 -3.19 22.78 18.17
N CYS A 6 -3.82 21.73 18.68
CA CYS A 6 -4.40 21.73 20.01
C CYS A 6 -3.30 21.84 21.04
N SER A 7 -2.95 23.06 21.41
CA SER A 7 -2.31 23.36 22.69
C SER A 7 -3.31 23.05 23.78
N PHE A 8 -2.95 22.16 24.70
CA PHE A 8 -3.71 21.91 25.91
C PHE A 8 -3.88 23.20 26.70
N VAL A 9 -5.07 23.81 26.61
CA VAL A 9 -5.54 24.75 27.60
C VAL A 9 -6.54 24.00 28.45
N SER A 10 -6.15 23.68 29.69
CA SER A 10 -7.03 23.15 30.72
C SER A 10 -8.05 24.20 31.08
N ALA A 11 -9.31 23.97 30.70
CA ALA A 11 -10.46 24.62 31.27
C ALA A 11 -11.35 23.55 31.88
N LEU A 12 -11.42 23.55 33.20
CA LEU A 12 -12.33 22.77 34.03
C LEU A 12 -13.79 23.02 33.63
N ALA A 13 -14.44 21.98 33.11
CA ALA A 13 -15.87 21.82 33.25
C ALA A 13 -16.14 20.38 33.70
N SER A 14 -16.22 20.19 34.99
CA SER A 14 -16.57 18.92 35.61
C SER A 14 -18.07 18.67 35.42
N THR A 15 -18.42 17.87 34.41
CA THR A 15 -19.70 17.16 34.42
C THR A 15 -19.40 15.69 34.70
N VAL A 16 -19.66 15.28 35.91
CA VAL A 16 -19.62 13.88 36.36
C VAL A 16 -20.70 13.12 35.59
N PHE A 17 -20.32 12.41 34.53
CA PHE A 17 -21.20 11.40 33.96
C PHE A 17 -20.90 10.07 34.64
N ALA A 18 -21.75 9.72 35.62
CA ALA A 18 -21.81 8.37 36.17
C ALA A 18 -22.50 7.38 35.20
N ALA A 19 -22.83 7.81 34.00
CA ALA A 19 -23.50 7.01 32.97
C ALA A 19 -22.49 6.30 32.10
N GLY A 20 -22.60 4.97 31.95
CA GLY A 20 -21.75 4.16 31.09
C GLY A 20 -21.88 4.56 29.61
N ALA A 21 -20.81 4.37 28.83
CA ALA A 21 -20.85 4.52 27.38
C ALA A 21 -21.56 3.33 26.73
N VAL A 22 -22.32 3.55 25.66
CA VAL A 22 -22.97 2.48 24.87
C VAL A 22 -22.81 2.71 23.38
N ALA A 23 -22.55 1.63 22.62
CA ALA A 23 -22.61 1.65 21.16
C ALA A 23 -24.07 1.39 20.72
N VAL A 24 -24.64 2.32 19.97
CA VAL A 24 -26.06 2.30 19.57
C VAL A 24 -26.15 1.97 18.07
N LEU A 25 -26.90 0.93 17.75
CA LEU A 25 -27.17 0.47 16.40
C LEU A 25 -28.59 0.86 15.97
N PRO A 26 -28.84 1.07 14.66
CA PRO A 26 -30.22 1.16 14.17
C PRO A 26 -31.00 -0.13 14.50
N ASP A 27 -32.33 -0.06 14.53
CA ASP A 27 -33.15 -1.23 14.88
C ASP A 27 -32.97 -2.43 13.91
N ASN A 28 -32.59 -2.15 12.67
CA ASN A 28 -32.28 -3.17 11.64
C ASN A 28 -30.85 -2.97 11.09
N PRO A 29 -29.81 -3.26 11.87
CA PRO A 29 -28.44 -2.99 11.48
C PRO A 29 -27.94 -3.95 10.38
N THR A 30 -27.17 -3.40 9.45
CA THR A 30 -26.38 -4.19 8.49
C THR A 30 -25.29 -5.00 9.19
N ALA A 31 -24.69 -5.96 8.48
CA ALA A 31 -23.53 -6.70 9.02
C ALA A 31 -22.32 -5.78 9.29
N VAL A 32 -22.12 -4.77 8.45
CA VAL A 32 -21.04 -3.78 8.60
C VAL A 32 -21.25 -2.91 9.84
N GLU A 33 -22.46 -2.42 10.07
CA GLU A 33 -22.78 -1.63 11.28
C GLU A 33 -22.60 -2.44 12.56
N LYS A 34 -22.99 -3.73 12.54
CA LYS A 34 -22.75 -4.63 13.68
C LYS A 34 -21.25 -4.79 13.97
N SER A 35 -20.45 -5.02 12.93
CA SER A 35 -18.99 -5.12 13.08
C SER A 35 -18.37 -3.81 13.56
N ALA A 36 -18.85 -2.68 13.07
CA ALA A 36 -18.40 -1.35 13.51
C ALA A 36 -18.73 -1.08 15.00
N ALA A 37 -19.94 -1.47 15.44
CA ALA A 37 -20.32 -1.31 16.85
C ALA A 37 -19.50 -2.23 17.78
N ILE A 38 -19.15 -3.44 17.33
CA ILE A 38 -18.27 -4.35 18.08
C ILE A 38 -16.86 -3.73 18.18
N GLU A 39 -16.28 -3.27 17.07
CA GLU A 39 -14.95 -2.61 17.04
C GLU A 39 -14.92 -1.40 17.98
N LEU A 40 -15.96 -0.57 17.94
CA LEU A 40 -16.11 0.58 18.83
C LEU A 40 -16.17 0.17 20.32
N ALA A 41 -17.02 -0.81 20.64
CA ALA A 41 -17.21 -1.28 22.01
C ALA A 41 -15.92 -1.88 22.59
N GLU A 42 -15.19 -2.65 21.79
CA GLU A 42 -13.90 -3.20 22.18
C GLU A 42 -12.83 -2.10 22.35
N GLY A 43 -12.75 -1.17 21.40
CA GLY A 43 -11.80 -0.05 21.42
C GLY A 43 -12.02 0.86 22.62
N LEU A 44 -13.27 1.32 22.81
CA LEU A 44 -13.66 2.12 23.98
C LEU A 44 -13.50 1.35 25.29
N GLY A 45 -13.84 0.06 25.30
CA GLY A 45 -13.66 -0.79 26.47
C GLY A 45 -12.20 -0.84 26.93
N LYS A 46 -11.25 -0.96 25.99
CA LYS A 46 -9.80 -0.93 26.29
C LYS A 46 -9.35 0.43 26.79
N VAL A 47 -9.81 1.52 26.15
CA VAL A 47 -9.43 2.90 26.49
C VAL A 47 -10.00 3.32 27.85
N LEU A 48 -11.26 3.02 28.13
CA LEU A 48 -11.94 3.38 29.37
C LEU A 48 -11.72 2.36 30.51
N GLY A 49 -11.39 1.10 30.18
CA GLY A 49 -11.23 -0.03 31.10
C GLY A 49 -12.55 -0.48 31.71
N VAL A 50 -13.62 -0.37 30.96
CA VAL A 50 -14.97 -0.82 31.33
C VAL A 50 -15.57 -1.58 30.15
N GLN A 51 -16.62 -2.36 30.41
CA GLN A 51 -17.40 -2.92 29.31
C GLN A 51 -18.28 -1.83 28.68
N VAL A 52 -18.28 -1.78 27.36
CA VAL A 52 -19.17 -0.91 26.58
C VAL A 52 -20.16 -1.83 25.84
N PRO A 53 -21.44 -1.84 26.23
CA PRO A 53 -22.43 -2.69 25.58
C PRO A 53 -22.84 -2.13 24.22
N THR A 54 -23.30 -3.03 23.35
CA THR A 54 -23.95 -2.69 22.09
C THR A 54 -25.45 -2.91 22.24
N VAL A 55 -26.25 -1.91 21.90
CA VAL A 55 -27.71 -1.94 22.05
C VAL A 55 -28.42 -1.45 20.78
N ALA A 56 -29.66 -1.85 20.57
CA ALA A 56 -30.52 -1.25 19.56
C ALA A 56 -30.95 0.17 19.99
N GLU A 57 -31.22 1.04 19.03
CA GLU A 57 -31.54 2.45 19.30
C GLU A 57 -32.75 2.61 20.23
N LYS A 58 -33.81 1.80 20.05
CA LYS A 58 -34.99 1.77 20.91
C LYS A 58 -34.72 1.34 22.36
N ASP A 59 -33.65 0.60 22.59
CA ASP A 59 -33.28 0.04 23.91
C ASP A 59 -32.15 0.86 24.58
N ALA A 60 -31.72 1.98 23.96
CA ALA A 60 -30.60 2.79 24.44
C ALA A 60 -30.97 3.52 25.76
N PRO A 61 -30.21 3.34 26.87
CA PRO A 61 -30.48 4.01 28.14
C PRO A 61 -30.48 5.54 27.99
N ALA A 62 -31.42 6.20 28.62
CA ALA A 62 -31.60 7.65 28.51
C ALA A 62 -30.39 8.44 29.03
N ASP A 63 -29.79 7.94 30.11
CA ASP A 63 -28.67 8.54 30.85
C ASP A 63 -27.27 8.12 30.36
N ALA A 64 -27.16 7.18 29.40
CA ALA A 64 -25.88 6.76 28.86
C ALA A 64 -25.34 7.74 27.83
N VAL A 65 -24.01 7.80 27.71
CA VAL A 65 -23.30 8.42 26.58
C VAL A 65 -23.43 7.51 25.38
N LYS A 66 -24.03 8.01 24.30
CA LYS A 66 -24.42 7.21 23.14
C LYS A 66 -23.45 7.42 21.96
N PHE A 67 -22.96 6.33 21.38
CA PHE A 67 -22.21 6.33 20.13
C PHE A 67 -23.09 5.70 19.05
N PHE A 68 -23.70 6.53 18.24
CA PHE A 68 -24.65 6.14 17.20
C PHE A 68 -23.89 5.66 15.96
N VAL A 69 -23.92 4.36 15.68
CA VAL A 69 -23.16 3.72 14.60
C VAL A 69 -24.09 3.45 13.41
N GLY A 70 -23.76 4.03 12.26
CA GLY A 70 -24.49 3.80 11.02
C GLY A 70 -25.77 4.61 10.86
N ALA A 71 -26.81 4.00 10.26
CA ALA A 71 -28.04 4.65 9.85
C ALA A 71 -29.08 4.78 10.99
N THR A 72 -28.67 5.36 12.11
CA THR A 72 -29.55 5.65 13.26
C THR A 72 -30.37 6.91 13.02
N THR A 73 -31.44 7.14 13.84
CA THR A 73 -32.25 8.37 13.76
C THR A 73 -31.41 9.62 14.10
N ALA A 74 -30.37 9.47 14.92
CA ALA A 74 -29.45 10.57 15.22
C ALA A 74 -28.67 11.06 13.97
N LEU A 75 -28.44 10.20 13.00
CA LEU A 75 -27.85 10.61 11.71
C LEU A 75 -28.77 11.55 10.95
N ASP A 76 -30.09 11.31 10.95
CA ASP A 76 -31.05 12.14 10.23
C ASP A 76 -31.08 13.59 10.76
N ALA A 77 -30.76 13.78 12.05
CA ALA A 77 -30.69 15.10 12.69
C ALA A 77 -29.46 15.93 12.22
N VAL A 78 -28.40 15.29 11.77
CA VAL A 78 -27.13 15.95 11.36
C VAL A 78 -26.87 15.90 9.87
N ARG A 79 -27.56 15.03 9.13
CA ARG A 79 -27.46 14.91 7.68
C ARG A 79 -28.80 14.52 7.05
N SER A 80 -29.39 15.44 6.33
CA SER A 80 -30.65 15.21 5.59
C SER A 80 -30.41 14.51 4.23
N ASP A 81 -29.27 14.81 3.56
CA ASP A 81 -28.87 14.14 2.32
C ASP A 81 -28.20 12.81 2.64
N LYS A 82 -28.79 11.72 2.15
CA LYS A 82 -28.28 10.35 2.30
C LYS A 82 -27.43 9.88 1.13
N THR A 83 -27.10 10.76 0.19
CA THR A 83 -26.18 10.44 -0.91
C THR A 83 -24.74 10.51 -0.39
N TRP A 84 -24.06 9.39 -0.42
CA TRP A 84 -22.67 9.26 0.00
C TRP A 84 -21.73 9.13 -1.22
N LYS A 85 -20.55 9.74 -1.12
CA LYS A 85 -19.44 9.37 -1.99
C LYS A 85 -18.83 8.06 -1.49
N THR A 86 -18.12 7.35 -2.34
CA THR A 86 -17.42 6.11 -1.97
C THR A 86 -16.57 6.33 -0.73
N ASP A 87 -16.79 5.50 0.30
CA ASP A 87 -16.08 5.50 1.59
C ASP A 87 -16.13 6.85 2.35
N GLU A 88 -17.07 7.74 2.03
CA GLU A 88 -17.27 9.00 2.76
C GLU A 88 -17.72 8.72 4.21
N VAL A 89 -17.09 9.40 5.17
CA VAL A 89 -17.36 9.27 6.61
C VAL A 89 -17.92 10.56 7.19
N LEU A 90 -18.72 10.43 8.25
CA LEU A 90 -19.22 11.52 9.09
C LEU A 90 -19.07 11.14 10.57
N LEU A 91 -18.36 11.95 11.33
CA LEU A 91 -18.24 11.90 12.77
C LEU A 91 -18.77 13.24 13.32
N LYS A 92 -19.81 13.21 14.15
CA LYS A 92 -20.45 14.45 14.60
C LYS A 92 -20.98 14.34 16.03
N SER A 93 -20.60 15.30 16.88
CA SER A 93 -21.20 15.46 18.20
C SER A 93 -22.70 15.80 18.08
N VAL A 94 -23.50 15.16 18.91
CA VAL A 94 -24.94 15.39 19.06
C VAL A 94 -25.30 15.46 20.55
N PRO A 95 -26.47 15.98 20.92
CA PRO A 95 -26.89 15.93 22.33
C PRO A 95 -26.86 14.50 22.88
N GLY A 96 -26.04 14.28 23.92
CA GLY A 96 -25.88 12.98 24.58
C GLY A 96 -24.96 11.97 23.88
N GLY A 97 -24.20 12.36 22.84
CA GLY A 97 -23.28 11.42 22.20
C GLY A 97 -22.63 11.88 20.90
N VAL A 98 -22.24 10.89 20.07
CA VAL A 98 -21.56 11.09 18.79
C VAL A 98 -22.19 10.20 17.72
N VAL A 99 -22.43 10.73 16.54
CA VAL A 99 -22.79 9.98 15.34
C VAL A 99 -21.51 9.55 14.61
N LEU A 100 -21.41 8.26 14.27
CA LEU A 100 -20.33 7.62 13.53
C LEU A 100 -20.94 6.89 12.33
N ALA A 101 -20.94 7.52 11.17
CA ALA A 101 -21.67 7.04 10.00
C ALA A 101 -20.90 7.31 8.68
N GLY A 102 -21.48 6.91 7.56
CA GLY A 102 -20.91 7.17 6.23
C GLY A 102 -21.54 6.28 5.17
N ASP A 103 -20.82 6.14 4.02
CA ASP A 103 -21.18 5.21 2.96
C ASP A 103 -21.42 3.81 3.55
N PRO A 104 -22.64 3.25 3.42
CA PRO A 104 -23.02 2.02 4.11
C PRO A 104 -22.18 0.79 3.76
N ALA A 105 -21.44 0.85 2.64
CA ALA A 105 -20.61 -0.27 2.22
C ALA A 105 -19.47 -0.60 3.20
N ARG A 106 -18.76 0.42 3.72
CA ARG A 106 -17.57 0.28 4.58
C ARG A 106 -17.42 1.38 5.62
N ALA A 107 -17.92 2.57 5.35
CA ALA A 107 -17.60 3.75 6.11
C ALA A 107 -18.09 3.75 7.59
N PRO A 108 -19.09 2.98 8.03
CA PRO A 108 -19.35 2.84 9.47
C PRO A 108 -18.13 2.33 10.25
N LEU A 109 -17.35 1.36 9.71
CA LEU A 109 -16.11 0.90 10.31
C LEU A 109 -15.03 1.99 10.27
N TYR A 110 -14.83 2.64 9.13
CA TYR A 110 -13.85 3.72 9.00
C TYR A 110 -14.14 4.90 9.93
N ALA A 111 -15.43 5.23 10.14
CA ALA A 111 -15.84 6.27 11.09
C ALA A 111 -15.48 5.90 12.53
N VAL A 112 -15.70 4.65 12.91
CA VAL A 112 -15.33 4.11 14.23
C VAL A 112 -13.80 4.14 14.40
N ASP A 113 -13.05 3.63 13.44
CA ASP A 113 -11.59 3.61 13.51
C ASP A 113 -11.03 5.03 13.60
N LEU A 114 -11.55 5.97 12.80
CA LEU A 114 -11.15 7.38 12.85
C LEU A 114 -11.51 8.05 14.17
N TYR A 115 -12.64 7.69 14.78
CA TYR A 115 -13.00 8.18 16.10
C TYR A 115 -12.00 7.69 17.15
N LEU A 116 -11.69 6.40 17.14
CA LEU A 116 -10.73 5.81 18.07
C LEU A 116 -9.32 6.39 17.87
N GLU A 117 -8.88 6.62 16.64
CA GLU A 117 -7.59 7.23 16.35
C GLU A 117 -7.52 8.72 16.71
N ASN A 118 -8.48 9.52 16.21
CA ASN A 118 -8.37 10.98 16.25
C ASN A 118 -8.82 11.59 17.58
N TYR A 119 -9.74 10.91 18.29
CA TYR A 119 -10.34 11.44 19.51
C TYR A 119 -9.95 10.63 20.75
N CYS A 120 -9.81 9.30 20.63
CA CYS A 120 -9.39 8.47 21.75
C CYS A 120 -7.87 8.22 21.81
N GLY A 121 -7.11 8.60 20.76
CA GLY A 121 -5.65 8.43 20.71
C GLY A 121 -5.19 6.99 20.51
N VAL A 122 -6.07 6.08 20.10
CA VAL A 122 -5.70 4.70 19.73
C VAL A 122 -4.75 4.73 18.54
N ARG A 123 -3.75 3.86 18.56
CA ARG A 123 -2.86 3.66 17.42
C ARG A 123 -2.68 2.19 17.13
N TRP A 124 -2.93 1.80 15.89
CA TRP A 124 -2.60 0.49 15.36
C TRP A 124 -1.33 0.62 14.52
N TRP A 125 -0.19 0.24 15.12
CA TRP A 125 1.13 0.39 14.49
C TRP A 125 1.41 -0.69 13.44
N THR A 126 1.01 -1.92 13.75
CA THR A 126 1.14 -3.11 12.89
C THR A 126 -0.11 -3.98 13.04
N SER A 127 -0.20 -5.09 12.32
CA SER A 127 -1.31 -6.04 12.46
C SER A 127 -1.42 -6.66 13.86
N THR A 128 -0.33 -6.65 14.63
CA THR A 128 -0.24 -7.30 15.95
C THR A 128 0.08 -6.34 17.11
N GLU A 129 0.43 -5.09 16.82
CA GLU A 129 0.88 -4.13 17.83
C GLU A 129 0.03 -2.85 17.78
N ALA A 130 -0.59 -2.53 18.92
CA ALA A 130 -1.44 -1.35 19.05
C ALA A 130 -1.30 -0.72 20.45
N ASP A 131 -1.49 0.59 20.52
CA ASP A 131 -1.57 1.34 21.77
C ASP A 131 -3.01 1.82 22.01
N TYR A 132 -3.48 1.60 23.25
CA TYR A 132 -4.77 2.05 23.74
C TYR A 132 -4.53 2.92 24.98
N PRO A 133 -4.48 4.26 24.83
CA PRO A 133 -4.25 5.14 25.97
C PRO A 133 -5.42 5.09 26.95
N ARG A 134 -5.13 5.21 28.25
CA ARG A 134 -6.15 5.25 29.27
C ARG A 134 -6.80 6.62 29.30
N LEU A 135 -8.13 6.65 29.18
CA LEU A 135 -8.95 7.85 29.32
C LEU A 135 -9.93 7.69 30.49
N GLU A 136 -10.24 8.79 31.16
CA GLU A 136 -11.28 8.82 32.19
C GLU A 136 -12.69 8.81 31.58
N ASN A 137 -12.86 9.53 30.46
CA ASN A 137 -14.11 9.64 29.72
C ASN A 137 -13.88 9.58 28.22
N ALA A 138 -14.84 9.03 27.49
CA ALA A 138 -14.83 9.06 26.04
C ALA A 138 -15.09 10.48 25.52
N PRO A 139 -14.31 11.01 24.57
CA PRO A 139 -14.52 12.33 23.99
C PRO A 139 -15.82 12.40 23.19
N VAL A 140 -16.76 13.23 23.58
CA VAL A 140 -18.03 13.42 22.84
C VAL A 140 -18.28 14.86 22.40
N GLU A 141 -17.54 15.81 22.95
CA GLU A 141 -17.62 17.21 22.59
C GLU A 141 -16.66 17.55 21.45
N ASN A 142 -17.06 18.49 20.59
CA ASN A 142 -16.24 18.97 19.47
C ASN A 142 -15.80 17.88 18.49
N VAL A 143 -16.52 16.76 18.40
CA VAL A 143 -16.33 15.80 17.32
C VAL A 143 -17.02 16.36 16.09
N ASP A 144 -16.24 16.74 15.10
CA ASP A 144 -16.69 17.29 13.82
C ASP A 144 -15.72 16.93 12.73
N TYR A 145 -16.00 15.84 12.02
CA TYR A 145 -15.17 15.37 10.92
C TYR A 145 -16.05 14.78 9.82
N SER A 146 -15.91 15.31 8.61
CA SER A 146 -16.53 14.75 7.42
C SER A 146 -15.50 14.71 6.30
N PHE A 147 -15.34 13.55 5.69
CA PHE A 147 -14.31 13.36 4.67
C PHE A 147 -14.68 12.26 3.68
N ALA A 148 -14.42 12.51 2.40
CA ALA A 148 -14.48 11.51 1.34
C ALA A 148 -13.08 11.34 0.76
N PRO A 149 -12.47 10.14 0.80
CA PRO A 149 -11.13 9.93 0.28
C PRO A 149 -11.10 10.13 -1.25
N PRO A 150 -10.04 10.75 -1.80
CA PRO A 150 -9.96 11.02 -3.23
C PRO A 150 -9.73 9.76 -4.07
N PHE A 151 -9.15 8.71 -3.48
CA PHE A 151 -8.92 7.43 -4.14
C PHE A 151 -10.01 6.44 -3.76
N ALA A 152 -10.80 6.01 -4.74
CA ALA A 152 -11.83 4.99 -4.56
C ALA A 152 -11.22 3.60 -4.29
N TYR A 153 -10.00 3.35 -4.79
CA TYR A 153 -9.29 2.08 -4.64
C TYR A 153 -7.93 2.33 -4.03
N ARG A 154 -7.67 1.70 -2.86
CA ARG A 154 -6.47 1.89 -2.05
C ARG A 154 -5.91 0.54 -1.64
N GLU A 155 -4.68 0.26 -2.05
CA GLU A 155 -3.99 -0.97 -1.67
C GLU A 155 -2.54 -0.67 -1.26
N THR A 156 -2.19 -1.04 -0.02
CA THR A 156 -0.82 -1.09 0.48
C THR A 156 -0.35 -2.53 0.46
N TYR A 157 0.75 -2.79 -0.21
CA TYR A 157 1.24 -4.14 -0.43
C TYR A 157 2.41 -4.45 0.49
N TYR A 158 2.09 -4.53 1.79
CA TYR A 158 2.98 -4.90 2.88
C TYR A 158 2.44 -6.13 3.61
N LEU A 159 3.31 -6.90 4.25
CA LEU A 159 2.93 -8.13 4.94
C LEU A 159 1.80 -7.90 5.96
N ASP A 160 1.89 -6.86 6.77
CA ASP A 160 0.83 -6.47 7.73
C ASP A 160 -0.49 -6.09 7.04
N GLY A 161 -0.42 -5.50 5.85
CA GLY A 161 -1.61 -5.13 5.04
C GLY A 161 -2.40 -6.34 4.53
N PHE A 162 -1.94 -7.58 4.76
CA PHE A 162 -2.66 -8.80 4.42
C PHE A 162 -3.62 -9.26 5.52
N ASP A 163 -3.43 -8.79 6.76
CA ASP A 163 -4.42 -8.98 7.80
C ASP A 163 -5.70 -8.18 7.48
N PRO A 164 -6.89 -8.81 7.39
CA PRO A 164 -8.10 -8.13 6.96
C PRO A 164 -8.57 -7.06 7.94
N THR A 165 -8.35 -7.25 9.24
CA THR A 165 -8.73 -6.27 10.27
C THR A 165 -7.81 -5.06 10.22
N PHE A 166 -6.51 -5.29 10.12
CA PHE A 166 -5.54 -4.21 9.99
C PHE A 166 -5.67 -3.45 8.67
N LYS A 167 -6.03 -4.14 7.57
CA LYS A 167 -6.35 -3.50 6.29
C LYS A 167 -7.51 -2.52 6.43
N VAL A 168 -8.59 -2.89 7.13
CA VAL A 168 -9.73 -1.99 7.41
C VAL A 168 -9.28 -0.80 8.26
N ARG A 169 -8.59 -1.04 9.37
CA ARG A 169 -8.03 0.00 10.25
C ARG A 169 -7.10 0.95 9.51
N SER A 170 -6.37 0.45 8.51
CA SER A 170 -5.53 1.23 7.60
C SER A 170 -6.31 1.84 6.42
N LYS A 171 -7.65 1.71 6.38
CA LYS A 171 -8.56 2.24 5.35
C LYS A 171 -8.27 1.70 3.93
N GLY A 172 -7.62 0.55 3.82
CA GLY A 172 -7.44 -0.17 2.55
C GLY A 172 -8.73 -0.88 2.14
N ASN A 173 -9.00 -0.97 0.83
CA ASN A 173 -10.24 -1.55 0.32
C ASN A 173 -10.07 -2.34 -0.99
N PHE A 174 -8.84 -2.60 -1.41
CA PHE A 174 -8.53 -3.31 -2.64
C PHE A 174 -7.64 -4.53 -2.36
N SER A 175 -7.80 -5.61 -3.13
CA SER A 175 -6.92 -6.76 -3.10
C SER A 175 -6.67 -7.27 -4.51
N SER A 176 -5.42 -7.19 -4.93
CA SER A 176 -4.93 -7.62 -6.23
C SER A 176 -4.32 -9.03 -6.21
N LEU A 177 -4.24 -9.65 -5.04
CA LEU A 177 -3.71 -11.00 -4.84
C LEU A 177 -4.56 -11.79 -3.85
N THR A 178 -4.66 -13.12 -4.05
CA THR A 178 -5.28 -14.06 -3.08
C THR A 178 -4.26 -14.77 -2.23
N ARG A 179 -3.07 -14.95 -2.77
CA ARG A 179 -1.98 -15.64 -2.10
C ARG A 179 -0.66 -15.13 -2.65
N PHE A 180 0.24 -14.76 -1.77
CA PHE A 180 1.61 -14.48 -2.16
C PHE A 180 2.55 -15.42 -1.42
N MET A 181 3.22 -16.29 -2.18
CA MET A 181 4.28 -17.21 -1.78
C MET A 181 3.96 -18.12 -0.58
N PHE A 182 3.81 -17.59 0.62
CA PHE A 182 3.64 -18.36 1.87
C PHE A 182 2.42 -17.93 2.67
N THR A 183 1.82 -16.81 2.30
CA THR A 183 0.75 -16.19 3.06
C THR A 183 -0.53 -16.21 2.24
N ASP A 184 -1.54 -16.90 2.73
CA ASP A 184 -2.88 -16.74 2.22
C ASP A 184 -3.34 -15.33 2.60
N MET A 185 -3.60 -14.52 1.58
CA MET A 185 -4.11 -13.18 1.81
C MET A 185 -5.59 -13.30 2.15
N ALA A 186 -5.92 -12.97 3.37
CA ALA A 186 -7.31 -12.92 3.76
C ALA A 186 -7.98 -11.69 3.10
N PHE A 187 -9.07 -11.95 2.37
CA PHE A 187 -9.94 -10.89 1.93
C PHE A 187 -10.66 -10.28 3.13
N ILE A 188 -10.95 -8.99 3.03
CA ILE A 188 -11.86 -8.37 4.00
C ILE A 188 -13.21 -9.08 3.88
N PRO A 189 -13.73 -9.68 4.96
CA PRO A 189 -15.00 -10.37 4.90
C PRO A 189 -16.15 -9.39 4.70
N PRO A 190 -17.29 -9.80 4.11
CA PRO A 190 -18.41 -8.93 3.78
C PRO A 190 -18.96 -8.13 4.99
N GLU A 191 -18.96 -8.74 6.17
CA GLU A 191 -19.40 -8.10 7.42
C GLU A 191 -18.45 -6.99 7.90
N LYS A 192 -17.23 -6.92 7.35
CA LYS A 192 -16.27 -5.82 7.53
C LYS A 192 -16.22 -4.89 6.31
N GLY A 193 -17.19 -4.97 5.42
CA GLY A 193 -17.33 -4.12 4.24
C GLY A 193 -16.74 -4.69 2.97
N GLY A 194 -16.13 -5.86 3.00
CA GLY A 194 -15.52 -6.49 1.82
C GLY A 194 -14.40 -5.66 1.22
N ASN A 195 -13.86 -6.14 0.13
CA ASN A 195 -12.88 -5.40 -0.66
C ASN A 195 -13.14 -5.56 -2.16
N HIS A 196 -12.73 -4.58 -2.94
CA HIS A 196 -12.65 -4.72 -4.38
C HIS A 196 -11.52 -5.66 -4.76
N ARG A 197 -11.72 -6.50 -5.76
CA ARG A 197 -10.73 -7.51 -6.17
C ARG A 197 -10.64 -7.73 -7.67
N LEU A 198 -9.47 -8.15 -8.08
CA LEU A 198 -9.21 -8.65 -9.43
C LEU A 198 -9.57 -10.13 -9.53
N TYR A 199 -9.88 -10.59 -10.75
CA TYR A 199 -10.00 -12.02 -11.07
C TYR A 199 -8.61 -12.68 -10.92
N PHE A 200 -8.57 -13.83 -10.23
CA PHE A 200 -7.35 -14.60 -10.05
C PHE A 200 -7.34 -15.82 -10.97
N PHE A 201 -6.21 -15.99 -11.64
CA PHE A 201 -6.01 -17.14 -12.52
C PHE A 201 -5.57 -18.35 -11.70
N GLU A 202 -6.25 -19.50 -11.92
CA GLU A 202 -5.98 -20.74 -11.19
C GLU A 202 -4.49 -21.14 -11.30
N GLY A 203 -3.91 -21.56 -10.18
CA GLY A 203 -2.50 -21.97 -10.11
C GLY A 203 -1.50 -20.81 -10.12
N ARG A 204 -1.95 -19.56 -10.18
CA ARG A 204 -1.11 -18.36 -10.10
C ARG A 204 -1.27 -17.62 -8.78
N HIS A 205 -0.25 -16.83 -8.48
CA HIS A 205 -0.23 -15.98 -7.28
C HIS A 205 -0.60 -14.53 -7.57
N SER A 206 -0.77 -14.17 -8.85
CA SER A 206 -1.02 -12.81 -9.29
C SER A 206 -2.16 -12.77 -10.31
N ALA A 207 -2.98 -11.74 -10.22
CA ALA A 207 -4.00 -11.42 -11.21
C ALA A 207 -3.43 -10.71 -12.45
N TYR A 208 -2.17 -10.32 -12.43
CA TYR A 208 -1.53 -9.48 -13.44
C TYR A 208 -0.82 -10.29 -14.53
N HIS A 209 -0.48 -9.61 -15.65
CA HIS A 209 0.21 -10.22 -16.81
C HIS A 209 -0.60 -11.37 -17.44
N SER A 210 -1.88 -11.10 -17.74
CA SER A 210 -2.90 -12.09 -18.03
C SER A 210 -2.85 -12.72 -19.42
N PHE A 211 -2.08 -12.17 -20.37
CA PHE A 211 -2.12 -12.66 -21.74
C PHE A 211 -1.90 -14.16 -21.86
N PHE A 212 -0.86 -14.69 -21.19
CA PHE A 212 -0.54 -16.11 -21.23
C PHE A 212 -1.25 -16.94 -20.16
N GLU A 213 -1.94 -16.29 -19.23
CA GLU A 213 -2.87 -16.96 -18.33
C GLU A 213 -4.15 -17.36 -19.08
N ILE A 214 -4.58 -16.55 -20.04
CA ILE A 214 -5.76 -16.77 -20.85
C ILE A 214 -5.42 -17.62 -22.08
N LEU A 215 -4.37 -17.26 -22.83
CA LEU A 215 -3.91 -18.02 -23.99
C LEU A 215 -2.47 -18.51 -23.80
N ALA A 216 -2.32 -19.61 -23.05
CA ALA A 216 -1.01 -20.18 -22.75
C ALA A 216 -0.29 -20.67 -24.03
N PRO A 217 0.98 -20.30 -24.27
CA PRO A 217 1.73 -20.76 -25.44
C PRO A 217 1.86 -22.28 -25.54
N SER A 218 1.93 -22.98 -24.40
CA SER A 218 1.96 -24.45 -24.35
C SER A 218 0.79 -25.10 -25.08
N ASN A 219 -0.38 -24.43 -25.05
CA ASN A 219 -1.61 -24.97 -25.60
C ASN A 219 -1.85 -24.52 -27.05
N TYR A 220 -1.41 -23.31 -27.41
CA TYR A 220 -1.82 -22.68 -28.66
C TYR A 220 -0.68 -22.42 -29.66
N PHE A 221 0.59 -22.22 -29.21
CA PHE A 221 1.64 -21.75 -30.09
C PHE A 221 1.96 -22.72 -31.25
N LYS A 222 1.92 -24.03 -31.00
CA LYS A 222 2.21 -25.03 -32.03
C LYS A 222 1.15 -25.03 -33.16
N ALA A 223 -0.11 -24.86 -32.82
CA ALA A 223 -1.22 -24.87 -33.78
C ALA A 223 -1.47 -23.49 -34.41
N HIS A 224 -1.23 -22.43 -33.67
CA HIS A 224 -1.54 -21.05 -34.03
C HIS A 224 -0.35 -20.11 -33.75
N PRO A 225 0.80 -20.29 -34.43
CA PRO A 225 1.98 -19.42 -34.22
C PRO A 225 1.71 -17.94 -34.58
N ASP A 226 0.76 -17.70 -35.47
CA ASP A 226 0.31 -16.36 -35.91
C ASP A 226 -0.49 -15.60 -34.83
N TRP A 227 -0.97 -16.28 -33.78
CA TRP A 227 -1.60 -15.65 -32.63
C TRP A 227 -0.59 -14.94 -31.72
N PHE A 228 0.69 -15.26 -31.86
CA PHE A 228 1.78 -14.72 -31.03
C PHE A 228 2.60 -13.69 -31.79
N SER A 229 3.37 -12.90 -31.07
CA SER A 229 4.10 -11.77 -31.63
C SER A 229 5.09 -12.19 -32.71
N LEU A 230 5.16 -11.41 -33.78
CA LEU A 230 6.25 -11.42 -34.74
C LEU A 230 7.35 -10.53 -34.17
N VAL A 231 8.54 -11.07 -33.91
CA VAL A 231 9.69 -10.33 -33.40
C VAL A 231 10.90 -10.69 -34.25
N LYS A 232 11.57 -9.70 -34.85
CA LYS A 232 12.72 -9.90 -35.75
C LYS A 232 12.45 -10.92 -36.86
N GLY A 233 11.27 -10.83 -37.47
CA GLY A 233 10.83 -11.69 -38.57
C GLY A 233 10.41 -13.12 -38.18
N LYS A 234 10.35 -13.47 -36.89
CA LYS A 234 9.96 -14.80 -36.42
C LYS A 234 8.76 -14.71 -35.46
N ARG A 235 7.81 -15.65 -35.58
CA ARG A 235 6.76 -15.82 -34.59
C ARG A 235 7.34 -16.45 -33.34
N VAL A 236 7.12 -15.78 -32.20
CA VAL A 236 7.69 -16.19 -30.91
C VAL A 236 6.65 -15.99 -29.79
N PRO A 237 6.62 -16.89 -28.78
CA PRO A 237 5.67 -16.78 -27.67
C PRO A 237 6.18 -15.76 -26.64
N LYS A 238 6.19 -14.48 -27.01
CA LYS A 238 6.53 -13.38 -26.09
C LYS A 238 5.32 -12.55 -25.71
N GLN A 239 4.57 -12.10 -26.71
CA GLN A 239 3.31 -11.37 -26.51
C GLN A 239 2.27 -11.94 -27.49
N LEU A 240 1.04 -11.47 -27.44
CA LEU A 240 -0.01 -11.80 -28.40
C LEU A 240 0.05 -10.87 -29.62
N CYS A 241 -0.41 -11.34 -30.78
CA CYS A 241 -0.57 -10.55 -31.99
C CYS A 241 -1.94 -9.85 -32.00
N LEU A 242 -2.02 -8.62 -31.50
CA LEU A 242 -3.28 -7.90 -31.27
C LEU A 242 -4.05 -7.49 -32.54
N SER A 243 -3.49 -7.71 -33.72
CA SER A 243 -4.18 -7.57 -35.02
C SER A 243 -4.81 -8.88 -35.51
N ASN A 244 -4.52 -10.03 -34.86
CA ASN A 244 -5.07 -11.32 -35.26
C ASN A 244 -6.51 -11.48 -34.72
N VAL A 245 -7.49 -11.57 -35.63
CA VAL A 245 -8.92 -11.61 -35.29
C VAL A 245 -9.31 -12.91 -34.57
N GLU A 246 -8.77 -14.04 -34.98
CA GLU A 246 -9.12 -15.34 -34.38
C GLU A 246 -8.51 -15.47 -32.96
N MET A 247 -7.30 -14.96 -32.76
CA MET A 247 -6.72 -14.85 -31.42
C MET A 247 -7.61 -14.01 -30.50
N LYS A 248 -8.07 -12.84 -30.96
CA LYS A 248 -8.94 -11.98 -30.16
C LYS A 248 -10.26 -12.66 -29.79
N LYS A 249 -10.90 -13.35 -30.73
CA LYS A 249 -12.12 -14.14 -30.45
C LYS A 249 -11.88 -15.22 -29.40
N ALA A 250 -10.78 -15.98 -29.53
CA ALA A 250 -10.42 -17.03 -28.58
C ALA A 250 -10.14 -16.45 -27.17
N TYR A 251 -9.43 -15.33 -27.11
CA TYR A 251 -9.14 -14.64 -25.84
C TYR A 251 -10.42 -14.16 -25.14
N ILE A 252 -11.32 -13.52 -25.88
CA ILE A 252 -12.60 -13.04 -25.36
C ILE A 252 -13.45 -14.22 -24.86
N ALA A 253 -13.57 -15.28 -25.64
CA ALA A 253 -14.34 -16.47 -25.26
C ALA A 253 -13.82 -17.08 -23.95
N GLU A 254 -12.50 -17.24 -23.81
CA GLU A 254 -11.88 -17.77 -22.60
C GLU A 254 -12.03 -16.81 -21.40
N THR A 255 -11.92 -15.49 -21.62
CA THR A 255 -12.18 -14.48 -20.58
C THR A 255 -13.61 -14.60 -20.03
N LEU A 256 -14.62 -14.67 -20.90
CA LEU A 256 -16.01 -14.82 -20.49
C LEU A 256 -16.27 -16.17 -19.79
N ARG A 257 -15.66 -17.25 -20.27
CA ARG A 257 -15.74 -18.56 -19.61
C ARG A 257 -15.26 -18.47 -18.15
N ARG A 258 -14.12 -17.82 -17.91
CA ARG A 258 -13.56 -17.65 -16.56
C ARG A 258 -14.41 -16.76 -15.67
N LEU A 259 -14.97 -15.68 -16.19
CA LEU A 259 -15.87 -14.82 -15.42
C LEU A 259 -17.19 -15.52 -15.06
N ARG A 260 -17.63 -16.52 -15.83
CA ARG A 260 -18.77 -17.37 -15.44
C ARG A 260 -18.44 -18.30 -14.26
N GLU A 261 -17.16 -18.64 -14.05
CA GLU A 261 -16.70 -19.41 -12.89
C GLU A 261 -16.61 -18.54 -11.63
N ASP A 262 -16.22 -17.26 -11.75
CA ASP A 262 -16.20 -16.30 -10.64
C ASP A 262 -16.60 -14.90 -11.11
N SER A 263 -17.88 -14.60 -11.03
CA SER A 263 -18.44 -13.29 -11.38
C SER A 263 -18.47 -12.30 -10.21
N SER A 264 -17.98 -12.69 -9.04
CA SER A 264 -17.98 -11.82 -7.83
C SER A 264 -16.80 -10.87 -7.76
N VAL A 265 -16.01 -10.79 -8.84
CA VAL A 265 -14.87 -9.86 -8.95
C VAL A 265 -15.31 -8.49 -9.48
N ASP A 266 -14.57 -7.45 -9.11
CA ASP A 266 -14.79 -6.10 -9.64
C ASP A 266 -14.02 -5.85 -10.93
N PHE A 267 -12.91 -6.57 -11.14
CA PHE A 267 -12.01 -6.38 -12.26
C PHE A 267 -11.48 -7.70 -12.84
N ILE A 268 -11.28 -7.72 -14.15
CA ILE A 268 -10.43 -8.70 -14.82
C ILE A 268 -9.28 -8.00 -15.53
N GLN A 269 -8.08 -8.55 -15.38
CA GLN A 269 -6.87 -8.00 -15.99
C GLN A 269 -6.76 -8.43 -17.46
N VAL A 270 -6.49 -7.47 -18.36
CA VAL A 270 -6.17 -7.70 -19.78
C VAL A 270 -4.87 -6.96 -20.09
N SER A 271 -3.74 -7.63 -19.92
CA SER A 271 -2.44 -6.98 -20.03
C SER A 271 -1.34 -7.88 -20.56
N GLN A 272 -0.32 -7.21 -21.09
CA GLN A 272 0.90 -7.85 -21.58
C GLN A 272 1.63 -8.66 -20.51
N ASN A 273 2.44 -9.62 -20.96
CA ASN A 273 3.38 -10.34 -20.11
C ASN A 273 4.53 -9.44 -19.63
N ASP A 274 5.19 -9.82 -18.54
CA ASP A 274 6.24 -9.04 -17.88
C ASP A 274 7.60 -9.05 -18.62
N TRP A 275 7.57 -8.91 -19.93
CA TRP A 275 8.76 -8.78 -20.77
C TRP A 275 8.44 -8.14 -22.11
N ASN A 276 9.47 -7.59 -22.75
CA ASN A 276 9.36 -7.00 -24.08
C ASN A 276 9.04 -8.03 -25.16
N GLY A 277 8.58 -7.55 -26.30
CA GLY A 277 8.31 -8.37 -27.47
C GLY A 277 6.95 -8.11 -28.11
N ALA A 278 6.57 -6.83 -28.14
CA ALA A 278 5.40 -6.39 -28.93
C ALA A 278 5.46 -6.91 -30.36
N CYS A 279 4.31 -7.18 -30.97
CA CYS A 279 4.24 -7.73 -32.32
C CYS A 279 4.64 -6.70 -33.36
N GLU A 280 5.62 -7.06 -34.19
CA GLU A 280 6.17 -6.23 -35.27
C GLU A 280 5.51 -6.49 -36.65
N CYS A 281 4.43 -7.27 -36.74
CA CYS A 281 3.76 -7.52 -38.01
C CYS A 281 3.14 -6.22 -38.57
N ALA A 282 3.01 -6.14 -39.91
CA ALA A 282 2.55 -4.92 -40.60
C ALA A 282 1.23 -4.40 -40.05
N ALA A 283 0.28 -5.29 -39.72
CA ALA A 283 -1.04 -4.89 -39.19
C ALA A 283 -0.93 -4.31 -37.76
N CYS A 284 -0.11 -4.90 -36.87
CA CYS A 284 0.13 -4.33 -35.52
C CYS A 284 0.84 -2.97 -35.63
N LYS A 285 1.82 -2.83 -36.52
CA LYS A 285 2.51 -1.55 -36.75
C LYS A 285 1.59 -0.48 -37.35
N ALA A 286 0.65 -0.84 -38.21
CA ALA A 286 -0.37 0.08 -38.71
C ALA A 286 -1.25 0.59 -37.55
N LEU A 287 -1.70 -0.30 -36.64
CA LEU A 287 -2.45 0.10 -35.44
C LEU A 287 -1.66 1.03 -34.50
N GLU A 288 -0.35 0.77 -34.32
CA GLU A 288 0.53 1.67 -33.56
C GLU A 288 0.62 3.05 -34.22
N ALA A 289 0.81 3.10 -35.56
CA ALA A 289 0.93 4.35 -36.30
C ALA A 289 -0.32 5.23 -36.19
N GLU A 290 -1.51 4.63 -36.17
CA GLU A 290 -2.78 5.36 -35.94
C GLU A 290 -2.84 6.07 -34.58
N ASP A 291 -2.13 5.55 -33.57
CA ASP A 291 -2.10 6.08 -32.21
C ASP A 291 -0.79 6.83 -31.87
N GLY A 292 -0.13 7.40 -32.88
CA GLY A 292 1.08 8.20 -32.70
C GLY A 292 2.37 7.36 -32.63
N GLY A 293 2.34 6.13 -33.13
CA GLY A 293 3.49 5.24 -33.17
C GLY A 293 3.85 4.61 -31.81
N VAL A 294 2.87 4.52 -30.91
CA VAL A 294 3.09 3.94 -29.56
C VAL A 294 2.39 2.59 -29.42
N PRO A 295 3.05 1.59 -28.81
CA PRO A 295 2.47 0.26 -28.63
C PRO A 295 1.20 0.25 -27.76
N SER A 296 1.02 1.19 -26.87
CA SER A 296 -0.19 1.29 -26.02
C SER A 296 -1.49 1.40 -26.81
N GLY A 297 -1.47 1.95 -28.02
CA GLY A 297 -2.65 2.06 -28.88
C GLY A 297 -3.33 0.72 -29.16
N PRO A 298 -2.66 -0.25 -29.81
CA PRO A 298 -3.18 -1.60 -30.02
C PRO A 298 -3.60 -2.31 -28.72
N TYR A 299 -2.83 -2.14 -27.64
CA TYR A 299 -3.12 -2.78 -26.35
C TYR A 299 -4.43 -2.24 -25.74
N LEU A 300 -4.62 -0.92 -25.74
CA LEU A 300 -5.84 -0.30 -25.23
C LEU A 300 -7.06 -0.62 -26.12
N ARG A 301 -6.90 -0.68 -27.45
CA ARG A 301 -7.96 -1.13 -28.37
C ARG A 301 -8.40 -2.55 -28.04
N PHE A 302 -7.45 -3.45 -27.82
CA PHE A 302 -7.77 -4.82 -27.46
C PHE A 302 -8.45 -4.92 -26.09
N ALA A 303 -7.98 -4.18 -25.10
CA ALA A 303 -8.65 -4.10 -23.81
C ALA A 303 -10.09 -3.58 -23.94
N ASN A 304 -10.35 -2.60 -24.81
CA ASN A 304 -11.69 -2.10 -25.10
C ASN A 304 -12.59 -3.17 -25.76
N GLU A 305 -12.07 -3.96 -26.70
CA GLU A 305 -12.82 -5.05 -27.34
C GLU A 305 -13.22 -6.14 -26.32
N VAL A 306 -12.30 -6.49 -25.43
CA VAL A 306 -12.61 -7.42 -24.31
C VAL A 306 -13.64 -6.81 -23.36
N ALA A 307 -13.47 -5.54 -23.00
CA ALA A 307 -14.38 -4.82 -22.10
C ALA A 307 -15.80 -4.69 -22.66
N GLU A 308 -15.92 -4.52 -23.97
CA GLU A 308 -17.24 -4.53 -24.65
C GLU A 308 -17.93 -5.89 -24.56
N ALA A 309 -17.19 -6.98 -24.70
CA ALA A 309 -17.74 -8.33 -24.55
C ALA A 309 -18.10 -8.63 -23.10
N VAL A 310 -17.23 -8.26 -22.14
CA VAL A 310 -17.47 -8.46 -20.71
C VAL A 310 -18.71 -7.72 -20.25
N GLU A 311 -18.90 -6.47 -20.66
CA GLU A 311 -20.05 -5.64 -20.27
C GLU A 311 -21.41 -6.26 -20.61
N ARG A 312 -21.50 -7.00 -21.72
CA ARG A 312 -22.75 -7.64 -22.16
C ARG A 312 -23.25 -8.73 -21.22
N GLU A 313 -22.34 -9.44 -20.53
CA GLU A 313 -22.67 -10.53 -19.60
C GLU A 313 -22.45 -10.12 -18.13
N PHE A 314 -21.46 -9.27 -17.87
CA PHE A 314 -21.00 -8.88 -16.54
C PHE A 314 -20.88 -7.35 -16.43
N PRO A 315 -22.02 -6.61 -16.40
CA PRO A 315 -22.02 -5.14 -16.49
C PRO A 315 -21.30 -4.43 -15.33
N ASN A 316 -21.10 -5.11 -14.20
CA ASN A 316 -20.40 -4.57 -13.03
C ASN A 316 -18.90 -4.87 -13.03
N VAL A 317 -18.42 -5.76 -13.92
CA VAL A 317 -17.00 -6.11 -14.01
C VAL A 317 -16.29 -5.16 -14.96
N ARG A 318 -15.20 -4.57 -14.50
CA ARG A 318 -14.34 -3.68 -15.30
C ARG A 318 -13.10 -4.41 -15.78
N VAL A 319 -12.52 -3.92 -16.86
CA VAL A 319 -11.24 -4.39 -17.39
C VAL A 319 -10.13 -3.47 -16.88
N ASP A 320 -9.12 -4.06 -16.24
CA ASP A 320 -7.88 -3.38 -15.83
C ASP A 320 -6.79 -3.70 -16.87
N THR A 321 -6.09 -2.69 -17.39
CA THR A 321 -5.01 -2.87 -18.36
C THR A 321 -3.79 -2.03 -17.98
N PHE A 322 -2.61 -2.45 -18.45
CA PHE A 322 -1.36 -1.79 -18.11
C PHE A 322 -0.95 -0.69 -19.10
N ALA A 323 -0.42 0.40 -18.53
CA ALA A 323 0.52 1.32 -19.16
C ALA A 323 1.90 1.12 -18.49
N TYR A 324 2.68 0.15 -18.97
CA TYR A 324 3.88 -0.38 -18.30
C TYR A 324 5.01 -0.64 -19.30
N GLN A 325 6.20 -0.20 -18.97
CA GLN A 325 7.39 -0.35 -19.82
C GLN A 325 7.12 0.11 -21.27
N PHE A 326 7.12 -0.79 -22.26
CA PHE A 326 6.93 -0.43 -23.67
C PHE A 326 5.52 0.11 -24.03
N THR A 327 4.51 -0.09 -23.18
CA THR A 327 3.17 0.50 -23.32
C THR A 327 2.95 1.74 -22.45
N ARG A 328 3.96 2.26 -21.77
CA ARG A 328 3.81 3.36 -20.80
C ARG A 328 3.34 4.67 -21.42
N LYS A 329 3.77 5.00 -22.65
CA LYS A 329 3.34 6.22 -23.35
C LYS A 329 1.87 6.14 -23.75
N ALA A 330 1.12 7.22 -23.51
CA ALA A 330 -0.29 7.28 -23.84
C ALA A 330 -0.54 7.33 -25.37
N PRO A 331 -1.60 6.67 -25.89
CA PRO A 331 -1.99 6.75 -27.29
C PRO A 331 -2.62 8.10 -27.62
N THR A 332 -2.49 8.54 -28.86
CA THR A 332 -2.98 9.86 -29.29
C THR A 332 -4.48 9.88 -29.58
N LYS A 333 -5.05 8.80 -30.11
CA LYS A 333 -6.46 8.71 -30.55
C LYS A 333 -7.31 7.81 -29.69
N THR A 334 -6.82 6.59 -29.40
CA THR A 334 -7.58 5.59 -28.65
C THR A 334 -7.84 6.06 -27.21
N ARG A 335 -9.06 5.87 -26.73
CA ARG A 335 -9.50 6.20 -25.37
C ARG A 335 -10.05 4.93 -24.71
N PRO A 336 -9.87 4.75 -23.40
CA PRO A 336 -10.48 3.63 -22.70
C PRO A 336 -12.00 3.77 -22.69
N ARG A 337 -12.71 2.66 -22.83
CA ARG A 337 -14.16 2.60 -22.58
C ARG A 337 -14.46 2.97 -21.12
N HIS A 338 -15.72 3.27 -20.82
CA HIS A 338 -16.14 3.66 -19.47
C HIS A 338 -15.87 2.55 -18.42
N ASN A 339 -15.86 1.28 -18.83
CA ASN A 339 -15.57 0.10 -18.00
C ASN A 339 -14.11 -0.40 -18.11
N VAL A 340 -13.19 0.41 -18.65
CA VAL A 340 -11.75 0.13 -18.71
C VAL A 340 -11.00 1.08 -17.80
N VAL A 341 -10.17 0.56 -16.90
CA VAL A 341 -9.19 1.32 -16.12
C VAL A 341 -7.79 1.07 -16.67
N VAL A 342 -6.97 2.11 -16.68
CA VAL A 342 -5.57 2.03 -17.11
C VAL A 342 -4.68 2.17 -15.89
N ARG A 343 -3.83 1.19 -15.65
CA ARG A 343 -2.86 1.18 -14.55
C ARG A 343 -1.50 1.59 -15.07
N LEU A 344 -1.09 2.81 -14.73
CA LEU A 344 0.22 3.38 -15.08
C LEU A 344 1.24 3.00 -14.03
N CYS A 345 2.38 2.43 -14.46
CA CYS A 345 3.44 1.94 -13.59
C CYS A 345 4.71 2.78 -13.75
N ASP A 346 5.39 3.09 -12.65
CA ASP A 346 6.58 3.94 -12.59
C ASP A 346 7.89 3.20 -12.27
N ILE A 347 7.93 1.89 -12.47
CA ILE A 347 9.08 1.00 -12.16
C ILE A 347 10.46 1.52 -12.61
N GLU A 348 10.50 2.37 -13.64
CA GLU A 348 11.74 2.88 -14.23
C GLU A 348 12.23 4.16 -13.55
N CYS A 349 11.49 4.68 -12.56
CA CYS A 349 11.77 5.96 -11.92
C CYS A 349 12.90 5.88 -10.88
N ASP A 350 13.40 7.06 -10.54
CA ASP A 350 14.23 7.28 -9.35
C ASP A 350 13.31 7.55 -8.15
N PHE A 351 13.36 6.68 -7.16
CA PHE A 351 12.51 6.75 -5.97
C PHE A 351 13.11 7.60 -4.84
N SER A 352 14.37 8.02 -4.95
CA SER A 352 15.03 8.86 -3.93
C SER A 352 14.60 10.32 -3.95
N THR A 353 13.88 10.74 -5.01
CA THR A 353 13.39 12.11 -5.17
C THR A 353 11.94 12.12 -5.62
N PRO A 354 11.12 13.10 -5.18
CA PRO A 354 9.76 13.24 -5.67
C PRO A 354 9.72 13.29 -7.21
N LEU A 355 8.78 12.58 -7.80
CA LEU A 355 8.61 12.51 -9.27
C LEU A 355 8.47 13.90 -9.91
N ALA A 356 7.70 14.79 -9.27
CA ALA A 356 7.44 16.14 -9.76
C ALA A 356 8.68 17.06 -9.75
N GLU A 357 9.72 16.75 -8.96
CA GLU A 357 10.97 17.51 -9.01
C GLU A 357 11.72 17.34 -10.34
N GLY A 358 11.47 16.25 -11.05
CA GLY A 358 12.02 15.99 -12.39
C GLY A 358 13.55 15.95 -12.44
N ARG A 359 14.22 15.72 -11.30
CA ARG A 359 15.69 15.73 -11.20
C ARG A 359 16.35 14.69 -12.09
N HIS A 360 15.72 13.54 -12.19
CA HIS A 360 16.15 12.49 -13.10
C HIS A 360 15.30 12.47 -14.36
N ALA A 361 15.92 12.28 -15.55
CA ALA A 361 15.22 12.28 -16.82
C ALA A 361 14.06 11.25 -16.91
N ARG A 362 14.19 10.12 -16.22
CA ARG A 362 13.13 9.09 -16.14
C ARG A 362 11.91 9.59 -15.38
N ASN A 363 12.11 10.34 -14.28
CA ASN A 363 11.01 10.94 -13.52
C ASN A 363 10.29 12.00 -14.36
N ALA A 364 11.03 12.88 -15.04
CA ALA A 364 10.45 13.87 -15.93
C ALA A 364 9.64 13.22 -17.08
N ALA A 365 10.16 12.13 -17.65
CA ALA A 365 9.45 11.36 -18.69
C ALA A 365 8.18 10.70 -18.13
N PHE A 366 8.24 10.12 -16.92
CA PHE A 366 7.07 9.54 -16.28
C PHE A 366 6.00 10.60 -15.96
N VAL A 367 6.38 11.75 -15.42
CA VAL A 367 5.44 12.84 -15.14
C VAL A 367 4.72 13.30 -16.41
N LYS A 368 5.45 13.35 -17.53
CA LYS A 368 4.83 13.62 -18.84
C LYS A 368 3.83 12.54 -19.23
N ASP A 369 4.21 11.26 -19.13
CA ASP A 369 3.32 10.15 -19.44
C ASP A 369 2.09 10.14 -18.51
N LEU A 370 2.24 10.45 -17.22
CA LEU A 370 1.17 10.60 -16.25
C LEU A 370 0.18 11.71 -16.66
N GLN A 371 0.67 12.88 -17.08
CA GLN A 371 -0.15 13.98 -17.59
C GLN A 371 -0.89 13.60 -18.88
N ASP A 372 -0.23 12.86 -19.77
CA ASP A 372 -0.86 12.40 -21.01
C ASP A 372 -1.97 11.39 -20.71
N TRP A 373 -1.73 10.41 -19.84
CA TRP A 373 -2.74 9.44 -19.41
C TRP A 373 -3.87 10.05 -18.59
N SER A 374 -3.61 11.08 -17.79
CA SER A 374 -4.64 11.85 -17.08
C SER A 374 -5.69 12.40 -18.03
N ARG A 375 -5.27 12.89 -19.22
CA ARG A 375 -6.18 13.35 -20.27
C ARG A 375 -6.87 12.22 -21.03
N VAL A 376 -6.12 11.13 -21.31
CA VAL A 376 -6.63 9.99 -22.10
C VAL A 376 -7.61 9.14 -21.29
N ALA A 377 -7.32 8.90 -20.01
CA ALA A 377 -8.05 8.01 -19.11
C ALA A 377 -8.70 8.75 -17.92
N SER A 378 -9.18 9.98 -18.14
CA SER A 378 -9.80 10.80 -17.10
C SER A 378 -10.84 10.04 -16.29
N GLY A 379 -10.70 10.03 -14.95
CA GLY A 379 -11.56 9.29 -14.01
C GLY A 379 -11.39 7.77 -14.03
N ARG A 380 -10.43 7.24 -14.78
CA ARG A 380 -10.16 5.79 -14.95
C ARG A 380 -8.66 5.48 -14.93
N LEU A 381 -7.87 6.36 -14.31
CA LEU A 381 -6.43 6.17 -14.13
C LEU A 381 -6.15 5.55 -12.78
N PHE A 382 -5.47 4.41 -12.78
CA PHE A 382 -4.88 3.79 -11.62
C PHE A 382 -3.36 3.95 -11.68
N ILE A 383 -2.72 3.96 -10.52
CA ILE A 383 -1.26 4.01 -10.40
C ILE A 383 -0.76 2.72 -9.77
N TRP A 384 0.39 2.25 -10.23
CA TRP A 384 1.21 1.27 -9.57
C TRP A 384 2.54 1.94 -9.23
N ASP A 385 2.72 2.30 -7.98
CA ASP A 385 3.96 2.87 -7.43
C ASP A 385 4.78 1.78 -6.71
N TYR A 386 6.09 1.96 -6.63
CA TYR A 386 7.04 0.99 -6.10
C TYR A 386 7.77 1.57 -4.89
N LEU A 387 7.48 1.04 -3.70
CA LEU A 387 7.96 1.58 -2.42
C LEU A 387 9.06 0.75 -1.75
N ALA A 388 9.51 -0.34 -2.37
CA ALA A 388 10.50 -1.23 -1.80
C ALA A 388 11.69 -1.49 -2.73
N ASN A 389 12.81 -1.89 -2.15
CA ASN A 389 13.93 -2.44 -2.91
C ASN A 389 13.73 -3.95 -3.10
N PHE A 390 13.35 -4.39 -4.28
CA PHE A 390 13.08 -5.80 -4.58
C PHE A 390 14.33 -6.67 -4.69
N THR A 391 15.52 -6.07 -4.75
CA THR A 391 16.79 -6.82 -4.63
C THR A 391 16.99 -7.29 -3.18
N SER A 392 16.60 -6.46 -2.20
CA SER A 392 16.62 -6.78 -0.78
C SER A 392 15.73 -5.82 0.00
N TYR A 393 14.63 -6.31 0.53
CA TYR A 393 13.73 -5.57 1.40
C TYR A 393 14.40 -5.04 2.69
N MET A 394 15.45 -5.73 3.14
CA MET A 394 16.19 -5.37 4.34
C MET A 394 17.30 -4.34 4.08
N MET A 395 17.54 -3.92 2.84
CA MET A 395 18.54 -2.92 2.53
C MET A 395 17.97 -1.51 2.72
N PRO A 396 18.75 -0.53 3.23
CA PRO A 396 18.30 0.86 3.28
C PRO A 396 17.76 1.35 1.94
N HIS A 397 16.53 1.88 1.94
CA HIS A 397 15.86 2.39 0.74
C HIS A 397 15.40 3.83 0.95
N PRO A 398 16.03 4.82 0.30
CA PRO A 398 15.83 6.25 0.57
C PRO A 398 14.66 6.84 -0.20
N ASN A 399 13.41 6.46 0.12
CA ASN A 399 12.23 6.93 -0.58
C ASN A 399 11.11 7.49 0.31
N ILE A 400 11.28 7.52 1.63
CA ILE A 400 10.22 7.95 2.57
C ILE A 400 9.76 9.37 2.27
N ARG A 401 10.68 10.27 1.91
CA ARG A 401 10.35 11.67 1.58
C ARG A 401 9.70 11.85 0.22
N SER A 402 9.71 10.84 -0.63
CA SER A 402 9.06 10.86 -1.96
C SER A 402 7.60 10.43 -1.89
N ILE A 403 7.20 9.62 -0.89
CA ILE A 403 5.86 9.02 -0.78
C ILE A 403 4.76 10.10 -0.81
N ALA A 404 4.80 11.06 0.09
CA ALA A 404 3.74 12.07 0.20
C ALA A 404 3.64 12.98 -1.04
N PRO A 405 4.74 13.56 -1.57
CA PRO A 405 4.68 14.32 -2.81
C PRO A 405 4.17 13.53 -4.00
N ASN A 406 4.53 12.24 -4.13
CA ASN A 406 4.07 11.38 -5.23
C ASN A 406 2.57 11.09 -5.11
N ILE A 407 2.06 10.71 -3.95
CA ILE A 407 0.62 10.48 -3.73
C ILE A 407 -0.19 11.75 -4.02
N ARG A 408 0.32 12.93 -3.64
CA ARG A 408 -0.32 14.23 -4.01
C ARG A 408 -0.32 14.47 -5.50
N LEU A 409 0.79 14.20 -6.18
CA LEU A 409 0.87 14.29 -7.64
C LEU A 409 -0.15 13.37 -8.32
N PHE A 410 -0.30 12.13 -7.84
CA PHE A 410 -1.28 11.18 -8.39
C PHE A 410 -2.72 11.66 -8.18
N ARG A 411 -3.05 12.19 -7.00
CA ARG A 411 -4.34 12.84 -6.74
C ARG A 411 -4.59 14.01 -7.69
N ASP A 412 -3.63 14.90 -7.83
CA ASP A 412 -3.76 16.15 -8.59
C ASP A 412 -3.85 15.89 -10.10
N THR A 413 -3.36 14.75 -10.56
CA THR A 413 -3.52 14.27 -11.95
C THR A 413 -4.77 13.41 -12.16
N GLY A 414 -5.63 13.27 -11.14
CA GLY A 414 -6.93 12.61 -11.28
C GLY A 414 -6.88 11.08 -11.24
N ALA A 415 -5.84 10.49 -10.64
CA ALA A 415 -5.83 9.06 -10.35
C ALA A 415 -6.97 8.71 -9.39
N THR A 416 -7.65 7.60 -9.64
CA THR A 416 -8.80 7.13 -8.84
C THR A 416 -8.50 5.86 -8.05
N GLY A 417 -7.37 5.22 -8.30
CA GLY A 417 -6.91 4.04 -7.57
C GLY A 417 -5.39 4.00 -7.49
N ILE A 418 -4.86 3.56 -6.36
CA ILE A 418 -3.42 3.42 -6.15
C ILE A 418 -3.12 2.06 -5.53
N PHE A 419 -2.13 1.39 -6.12
CA PHE A 419 -1.46 0.22 -5.60
C PHE A 419 -0.01 0.59 -5.26
N GLU A 420 0.32 0.54 -3.98
CA GLU A 420 1.65 0.85 -3.45
C GLU A 420 2.40 -0.46 -3.19
N GLN A 421 3.25 -0.88 -4.12
CA GLN A 421 4.01 -2.11 -3.99
C GLN A 421 5.16 -1.95 -2.99
N GLY A 422 4.90 -2.37 -1.77
CA GLY A 422 5.85 -2.38 -0.68
C GLY A 422 6.52 -3.74 -0.47
N ASP A 423 6.96 -3.97 0.76
CA ASP A 423 7.57 -5.21 1.23
C ASP A 423 6.50 -6.21 1.68
N ALA A 424 6.11 -7.09 0.77
CA ALA A 424 5.04 -8.06 1.00
C ALA A 424 5.50 -9.38 1.64
N LEU A 425 6.81 -9.58 1.84
CA LEU A 425 7.35 -10.89 2.19
C LEU A 425 8.27 -10.91 3.41
N CYS A 426 8.74 -9.75 3.86
CA CYS A 426 9.73 -9.67 4.92
C CYS A 426 9.13 -8.97 6.16
N SER A 427 9.14 -9.67 7.29
CA SER A 427 8.69 -9.12 8.58
C SER A 427 9.64 -8.06 9.17
N ALA A 428 10.85 -7.94 8.61
CA ALA A 428 11.89 -7.03 9.05
C ALA A 428 12.49 -6.20 7.90
N GLY A 429 11.66 -5.81 6.94
CA GLY A 429 12.05 -4.87 5.89
C GLY A 429 12.42 -3.50 6.45
N ASN A 430 13.22 -2.74 5.71
CA ASN A 430 13.74 -1.45 6.15
C ASN A 430 12.61 -0.44 6.45
N PHE A 431 12.39 -0.13 7.71
CA PHE A 431 11.31 0.74 8.20
C PHE A 431 9.92 0.38 7.63
N VAL A 432 9.62 -0.91 7.54
CA VAL A 432 8.37 -1.40 6.94
C VAL A 432 7.13 -0.86 7.66
N ALA A 433 7.15 -0.78 9.01
CA ALA A 433 6.05 -0.23 9.78
C ALA A 433 5.82 1.27 9.47
N LEU A 434 6.90 2.05 9.34
CA LEU A 434 6.81 3.48 8.99
C LEU A 434 6.27 3.68 7.58
N ARG A 435 6.75 2.90 6.60
CA ARG A 435 6.26 3.00 5.21
C ARG A 435 4.79 2.66 5.11
N HIS A 436 4.36 1.54 5.72
CA HIS A 436 2.95 1.15 5.71
C HIS A 436 2.07 2.21 6.38
N TYR A 437 2.46 2.68 7.57
CA TYR A 437 1.74 3.71 8.33
C TYR A 437 1.59 5.01 7.51
N LEU A 438 2.69 5.52 7.00
CA LEU A 438 2.72 6.76 6.21
C LEU A 438 1.86 6.62 4.94
N THR A 439 2.06 5.55 4.20
CA THR A 439 1.35 5.29 2.93
C THR A 439 -0.15 5.16 3.16
N SER A 440 -0.58 4.37 4.13
CA SER A 440 -2.01 4.14 4.39
C SER A 440 -2.74 5.43 4.79
N HIS A 441 -2.13 6.26 5.64
CA HIS A 441 -2.71 7.55 6.04
C HIS A 441 -2.78 8.53 4.86
N LEU A 442 -1.76 8.56 3.99
CA LEU A 442 -1.73 9.42 2.82
C LEU A 442 -2.66 8.94 1.69
N LEU A 443 -2.87 7.64 1.53
CA LEU A 443 -3.87 7.12 0.60
C LEU A 443 -5.29 7.47 1.06
N TRP A 444 -5.53 7.50 2.37
CA TRP A 444 -6.80 8.01 2.91
C TRP A 444 -6.91 9.52 2.74
N ASN A 445 -5.94 10.28 3.23
CA ASN A 445 -5.92 11.74 3.18
C ASN A 445 -4.57 12.29 2.68
N PRO A 446 -4.39 12.54 1.39
CA PRO A 446 -3.14 13.07 0.83
C PRO A 446 -2.74 14.46 1.36
N ALA A 447 -3.67 15.17 2.00
CA ALA A 447 -3.40 16.48 2.62
C ALA A 447 -2.82 16.37 4.05
N ALA A 448 -2.73 15.17 4.61
CA ALA A 448 -2.10 14.97 5.92
C ALA A 448 -0.62 15.42 5.88
N ASP A 449 -0.14 15.94 7.02
CA ASP A 449 1.26 16.35 7.17
C ASP A 449 2.14 15.12 7.40
N GLU A 450 2.94 14.76 6.40
CA GLU A 450 3.83 13.61 6.46
C GLU A 450 4.89 13.72 7.56
N ASN A 451 5.33 14.93 7.92
CA ASN A 451 6.32 15.09 8.98
C ASN A 451 5.71 14.77 10.35
N LEU A 452 4.45 15.15 10.56
CA LEU A 452 3.71 14.79 11.79
C LEU A 452 3.47 13.28 11.86
N LEU A 453 3.09 12.64 10.76
CA LEU A 453 2.89 11.18 10.71
C LEU A 453 4.20 10.42 10.97
N ILE A 454 5.31 10.85 10.36
CA ILE A 454 6.64 10.26 10.59
C ILE A 454 7.05 10.44 12.06
N GLU A 455 6.89 11.65 12.59
CA GLU A 455 7.24 11.96 13.98
C GLU A 455 6.39 11.16 14.97
N GLU A 456 5.09 11.03 14.71
CA GLU A 456 4.15 10.27 15.54
C GLU A 456 4.57 8.80 15.63
N LEU A 457 4.83 8.16 14.50
CA LEU A 457 5.26 6.76 14.49
C LEU A 457 6.66 6.62 15.12
N LEU A 458 7.61 7.47 14.78
CA LEU A 458 8.96 7.36 15.35
C LEU A 458 8.96 7.50 16.87
N LYS A 459 8.11 8.37 17.44
CA LYS A 459 7.98 8.55 18.89
C LYS A 459 7.12 7.47 19.55
N GLY A 460 5.98 7.16 18.96
CA GLY A 460 5.01 6.23 19.53
C GLY A 460 5.46 4.78 19.42
N TYR A 461 5.95 4.38 18.25
CA TYR A 461 6.32 3.00 17.98
C TYR A 461 7.75 2.66 18.43
N TYR A 462 8.74 3.52 18.11
CA TYR A 462 10.14 3.24 18.44
C TYR A 462 10.63 3.86 19.75
N GLY A 463 9.83 4.74 20.37
CA GLY A 463 10.14 5.36 21.66
C GLY A 463 10.67 6.80 21.54
N LYS A 464 10.27 7.61 22.53
CA LYS A 464 10.58 9.05 22.54
C LYS A 464 12.08 9.35 22.59
N ARG A 465 12.85 8.50 23.29
CA ARG A 465 14.31 8.66 23.41
C ARG A 465 15.07 8.21 22.17
N ALA A 466 14.55 7.22 21.43
CA ALA A 466 15.14 6.76 20.17
C ALA A 466 14.86 7.75 19.02
N PHE A 467 13.74 8.47 19.05
CA PHE A 467 13.27 9.37 18.00
C PHE A 467 14.35 10.29 17.41
N PRO A 468 15.12 11.09 18.17
CA PRO A 468 16.09 12.02 17.58
C PRO A 468 17.19 11.31 16.78
N TYR A 469 17.60 10.12 17.19
CA TYR A 469 18.62 9.34 16.49
C TYR A 469 18.07 8.67 15.23
N LEU A 470 16.84 8.14 15.27
CA LEU A 470 16.17 7.58 14.11
C LEU A 470 15.87 8.66 13.07
N LYS A 471 15.44 9.84 13.49
CA LYS A 471 15.25 11.00 12.59
C LYS A 471 16.53 11.35 11.85
N LEU A 472 17.64 11.49 12.56
CA LEU A 472 18.95 11.77 11.97
C LEU A 472 19.43 10.63 11.05
N TYR A 473 19.15 9.37 11.41
CA TYR A 473 19.46 8.22 10.57
C TYR A 473 18.70 8.31 9.24
N LEU A 474 17.38 8.51 9.29
CA LEU A 474 16.56 8.65 8.07
C LEU A 474 17.01 9.85 7.23
N GLU A 475 17.28 11.00 7.83
CA GLU A 475 17.76 12.18 7.11
C GLU A 475 19.09 11.90 6.38
N ARG A 476 20.00 11.13 6.97
CA ARG A 476 21.26 10.74 6.34
C ARG A 476 21.03 9.80 5.17
N ILE A 477 20.23 8.76 5.34
CA ILE A 477 19.91 7.80 4.28
C ILE A 477 19.21 8.49 3.10
N GLU A 478 18.20 9.32 3.38
CA GLU A 478 17.40 10.03 2.36
C GLU A 478 18.22 11.09 1.60
N SER A 479 19.15 11.76 2.27
CA SER A 479 19.96 12.83 1.64
C SER A 479 21.12 12.30 0.79
N ALA A 480 21.64 11.11 1.08
CA ALA A 480 22.84 10.59 0.44
C ALA A 480 22.74 10.48 -1.09
N PRO A 481 21.70 9.86 -1.70
CA PRO A 481 21.57 9.82 -3.15
C PRO A 481 21.31 11.20 -3.75
N ARG A 482 20.51 12.04 -3.09
CA ARG A 482 20.18 13.40 -3.58
C ARG A 482 21.40 14.30 -3.70
N GLN A 483 22.32 14.25 -2.73
CA GLN A 483 23.56 15.03 -2.74
C GLN A 483 24.51 14.63 -3.86
N LYS A 484 24.49 13.35 -4.25
CA LYS A 484 25.38 12.79 -5.27
C LYS A 484 24.74 12.72 -6.67
N GLY A 485 23.43 12.99 -6.78
CA GLY A 485 22.68 12.76 -8.02
C GLY A 485 22.62 11.29 -8.39
N ALA A 486 22.67 10.38 -7.40
CA ALA A 486 22.64 8.95 -7.63
C ALA A 486 21.21 8.51 -7.97
N PHE A 487 21.07 7.63 -8.95
CA PHE A 487 19.80 7.00 -9.31
C PHE A 487 19.49 5.86 -8.34
N VAL A 488 18.29 5.86 -7.77
CA VAL A 488 17.81 4.79 -6.89
C VAL A 488 16.50 4.22 -7.44
N GLY A 489 16.62 3.16 -8.23
CA GLY A 489 15.45 2.39 -8.69
C GLY A 489 14.96 1.42 -7.62
N CYS A 490 13.92 0.63 -7.94
CA CYS A 490 13.41 -0.43 -7.07
C CYS A 490 14.30 -1.70 -7.07
N TYR A 491 15.41 -1.71 -7.81
CA TYR A 491 16.43 -2.76 -7.83
C TYR A 491 17.82 -2.10 -7.69
N HIS A 492 18.26 -1.84 -6.47
CA HIS A 492 19.54 -1.17 -6.23
C HIS A 492 20.38 -1.88 -5.15
N LYS A 493 21.65 -1.53 -5.07
CA LYS A 493 22.54 -1.87 -3.95
C LYS A 493 22.83 -0.59 -3.15
N ALA A 494 22.81 -0.67 -1.82
CA ALA A 494 23.03 0.50 -0.98
C ALA A 494 24.41 1.16 -1.21
N ALA A 495 25.44 0.37 -1.56
CA ALA A 495 26.76 0.88 -1.90
C ALA A 495 26.77 1.80 -3.14
N GLU A 496 25.71 1.81 -3.95
CA GLU A 496 25.59 2.70 -5.12
C GLU A 496 25.34 4.16 -4.70
N PHE A 497 24.81 4.41 -3.51
CA PHE A 497 24.54 5.76 -3.02
C PHE A 497 25.15 6.08 -1.63
N LEU A 498 25.51 5.07 -0.83
CA LEU A 498 26.16 5.26 0.47
C LEU A 498 27.65 4.98 0.37
N THR A 499 28.48 5.96 0.73
CA THR A 499 29.91 5.72 0.95
C THR A 499 30.13 4.93 2.24
N PRO A 500 31.28 4.25 2.40
CA PRO A 500 31.62 3.57 3.65
C PRO A 500 31.54 4.48 4.88
N ASP A 501 31.99 5.73 4.77
CA ASP A 501 31.93 6.69 5.87
C ASP A 501 30.50 7.07 6.26
N GLU A 502 29.63 7.30 5.29
CA GLU A 502 28.21 7.58 5.54
C GLU A 502 27.48 6.37 6.17
N ALA A 503 27.84 5.16 5.75
CA ALA A 503 27.29 3.93 6.33
C ALA A 503 27.74 3.73 7.78
N LEU A 504 29.02 4.02 8.10
CA LEU A 504 29.54 4.00 9.47
C LEU A 504 28.82 5.01 10.38
N ASP A 505 28.59 6.22 9.89
CA ASP A 505 27.85 7.25 10.62
C ASP A 505 26.38 6.85 10.84
N ALA A 506 25.72 6.32 9.82
CA ALA A 506 24.35 5.81 9.93
C ALA A 506 24.26 4.67 10.96
N ALA A 507 25.20 3.73 10.94
CA ALA A 507 25.29 2.65 11.92
C ALA A 507 25.48 3.18 13.35
N ALA A 508 26.30 4.20 13.53
CA ALA A 508 26.50 4.84 14.84
C ALA A 508 25.19 5.48 15.37
N LEU A 509 24.40 6.09 14.49
CA LEU A 509 23.08 6.64 14.85
C LEU A 509 22.10 5.52 15.25
N MET A 510 22.04 4.43 14.50
CA MET A 510 21.17 3.29 14.80
C MET A 510 21.50 2.68 16.17
N ARG A 511 22.79 2.46 16.47
CA ARG A 511 23.20 1.99 17.81
C ARG A 511 22.84 2.95 18.95
N LYS A 512 22.92 4.27 18.71
CA LYS A 512 22.44 5.25 19.69
C LYS A 512 20.93 5.15 19.87
N ALA A 513 20.18 4.93 18.81
CA ALA A 513 18.73 4.72 18.85
C ALA A 513 18.37 3.48 19.68
N VAL A 514 19.05 2.34 19.46
CA VAL A 514 18.83 1.11 20.26
C VAL A 514 19.05 1.38 21.75
N ARG A 515 20.22 1.94 22.13
CA ARG A 515 20.54 2.25 23.54
C ARG A 515 19.57 3.26 24.16
N ALA A 516 19.03 4.16 23.37
CA ALA A 516 18.04 5.13 23.83
C ALA A 516 16.68 4.46 24.04
N ALA A 517 16.27 3.58 23.12
CA ALA A 517 15.04 2.82 23.22
C ALA A 517 15.01 1.87 24.44
N GLU A 518 16.15 1.28 24.81
CA GLU A 518 16.29 0.45 26.03
C GLU A 518 15.84 1.21 27.30
N LYS A 519 16.04 2.52 27.33
CA LYS A 519 15.59 3.37 28.45
C LYS A 519 14.09 3.67 28.41
N ASP A 520 13.41 3.49 27.28
CA ASP A 520 11.97 3.59 27.15
C ASP A 520 11.28 2.23 27.44
N GLY A 521 12.00 1.13 27.32
CA GLY A 521 11.56 -0.23 27.65
C GLY A 521 11.90 -1.25 26.55
N GLU A 522 11.86 -2.54 26.90
CA GLU A 522 12.27 -3.63 26.01
C GLU A 522 11.44 -3.72 24.73
N VAL A 523 10.15 -3.38 24.79
CA VAL A 523 9.28 -3.37 23.61
C VAL A 523 9.84 -2.38 22.56
N PHE A 524 10.21 -1.17 22.96
CA PHE A 524 10.78 -0.16 22.07
C PHE A 524 12.17 -0.58 21.58
N ALA A 525 13.01 -1.12 22.47
CA ALA A 525 14.32 -1.62 22.09
C ALA A 525 14.24 -2.73 21.05
N ARG A 526 13.33 -3.68 21.20
CA ARG A 526 13.09 -4.76 20.24
C ARG A 526 12.68 -4.21 18.87
N ARG A 527 11.79 -3.20 18.82
CA ARG A 527 11.36 -2.57 17.57
C ARG A 527 12.52 -1.86 16.85
N VAL A 528 13.38 -1.14 17.58
CA VAL A 528 14.57 -0.48 17.00
C VAL A 528 15.63 -1.50 16.57
N ARG A 529 15.86 -2.59 17.33
CA ARG A 529 16.77 -3.67 16.92
C ARG A 529 16.31 -4.37 15.65
N ARG A 530 15.00 -4.42 15.36
CA ARG A 530 14.50 -4.91 14.06
C ARG A 530 14.99 -4.04 12.92
N GLU A 531 15.00 -2.73 13.07
CA GLU A 531 15.53 -1.81 12.05
C GLU A 531 17.07 -1.90 11.92
N GLU A 532 17.78 -2.24 13.02
CA GLU A 532 19.23 -2.46 12.99
C GLU A 532 19.62 -3.62 12.07
N LEU A 533 18.75 -4.63 11.87
CA LEU A 533 19.00 -5.74 10.94
C LEU A 533 19.30 -5.27 9.52
N SER A 534 18.70 -4.16 9.08
CA SER A 534 18.98 -3.54 7.80
C SER A 534 20.42 -3.02 7.70
N VAL A 535 20.91 -2.41 8.77
CA VAL A 535 22.29 -1.92 8.87
C VAL A 535 23.28 -3.08 8.95
N ASP A 536 22.96 -4.11 9.74
CA ASP A 536 23.81 -5.30 9.87
C ASP A 536 23.95 -6.04 8.53
N HIS A 537 22.84 -6.17 7.79
CA HIS A 537 22.85 -6.77 6.45
C HIS A 537 23.79 -5.99 5.49
N LEU A 538 23.68 -4.66 5.48
CA LEU A 538 24.55 -3.79 4.68
C LEU A 538 26.03 -4.01 5.03
N PHE A 539 26.36 -4.09 6.32
CA PHE A 539 27.73 -4.32 6.78
C PHE A 539 28.26 -5.70 6.38
N ILE A 540 27.43 -6.73 6.42
CA ILE A 540 27.79 -8.07 5.96
C ILE A 540 28.14 -8.07 4.46
N LEU A 541 27.38 -7.36 3.65
CA LEU A 541 27.59 -7.27 2.19
C LEU A 541 28.82 -6.45 1.79
N CYS A 542 29.20 -5.46 2.61
CA CYS A 542 30.31 -4.54 2.34
C CYS A 542 31.42 -4.64 3.42
N TRP A 543 31.63 -5.82 3.97
CA TRP A 543 32.41 -6.07 5.19
C TRP A 543 33.81 -5.47 5.16
N ASP A 544 34.59 -5.79 4.14
CA ASP A 544 36.00 -5.36 4.07
C ASP A 544 36.12 -3.86 3.83
N ASP A 545 35.31 -3.29 2.95
CA ASP A 545 35.31 -1.86 2.67
C ASP A 545 35.00 -1.03 3.93
N TYR A 546 34.05 -1.51 4.75
CA TYR A 546 33.64 -0.80 5.96
C TYR A 546 34.65 -0.99 7.10
N ARG A 547 35.33 -2.13 7.18
CA ARG A 547 36.45 -2.32 8.11
C ARG A 547 37.63 -1.39 7.77
N VAL A 548 37.98 -1.29 6.49
CA VAL A 548 39.04 -0.38 6.02
C VAL A 548 38.67 1.07 6.32
N ALA A 549 37.46 1.49 6.05
CA ALA A 549 36.98 2.84 6.34
C ALA A 549 37.00 3.14 7.86
N ALA A 550 36.55 2.20 8.68
CA ALA A 550 36.58 2.37 10.14
C ALA A 550 38.01 2.53 10.67
N ALA A 551 38.96 1.70 10.18
CA ALA A 551 40.36 1.80 10.55
C ALA A 551 41.00 3.14 10.14
N LYS A 552 40.71 3.65 8.92
CA LYS A 552 41.18 4.96 8.45
C LYS A 552 40.69 6.13 9.31
N ARG A 553 39.53 5.99 9.95
CA ARG A 553 38.91 7.01 10.81
C ARG A 553 39.23 6.78 12.30
N ASP A 554 40.07 5.84 12.64
CA ASP A 554 40.37 5.41 14.03
C ASP A 554 39.10 5.10 14.84
N LEU A 555 38.08 4.52 14.17
CA LEU A 555 36.83 4.14 14.82
C LEU A 555 36.96 2.74 15.39
N ARG A 556 36.49 2.57 16.64
CA ARG A 556 36.37 1.24 17.24
C ARG A 556 35.41 0.38 16.41
N TRP A 557 35.89 -0.78 15.95
CA TRP A 557 35.04 -1.77 15.32
C TRP A 557 34.19 -2.47 16.39
N ASP A 558 32.91 -2.17 16.41
CA ASP A 558 31.95 -2.67 17.40
C ASP A 558 30.99 -3.73 16.81
N ARG A 559 31.40 -4.37 15.73
CA ARG A 559 30.77 -5.52 15.10
C ARG A 559 31.49 -6.80 15.49
N PRO A 560 30.92 -8.02 15.19
CA PRO A 560 31.64 -9.28 15.38
C PRO A 560 33.04 -9.26 14.79
N ALA A 561 33.92 -10.12 15.30
CA ALA A 561 35.33 -10.13 14.90
C ALA A 561 35.53 -10.56 13.44
N SER A 562 34.62 -11.40 12.92
CA SER A 562 34.66 -11.89 11.55
C SER A 562 33.31 -11.73 10.83
N ARG A 563 33.35 -11.67 9.50
CA ARG A 563 32.16 -11.67 8.64
C ARG A 563 31.27 -12.90 8.91
N LYS A 564 31.90 -14.06 9.12
CA LYS A 564 31.20 -15.31 9.46
C LYS A 564 30.39 -15.17 10.74
N GLU A 565 30.99 -14.68 11.82
CA GLU A 565 30.28 -14.44 13.07
C GLU A 565 29.15 -13.42 12.91
N ALA A 566 29.36 -12.38 12.10
CA ALA A 566 28.32 -11.38 11.79
C ALA A 566 27.13 -12.02 11.06
N ILE A 567 27.38 -12.91 10.09
CA ILE A 567 26.33 -13.65 9.38
C ILE A 567 25.53 -14.54 10.34
N GLU A 568 26.21 -15.28 11.21
CA GLU A 568 25.52 -16.19 12.15
C GLU A 568 24.66 -15.41 13.17
N LYS A 569 25.20 -14.31 13.70
CA LYS A 569 24.42 -13.43 14.58
C LYS A 569 23.21 -12.87 13.87
N TRP A 570 23.40 -12.28 12.71
CA TRP A 570 22.31 -11.69 11.91
C TRP A 570 21.25 -12.72 11.52
N ALA A 571 21.67 -13.95 11.17
CA ALA A 571 20.74 -15.04 10.86
C ALA A 571 19.88 -15.43 12.07
N ALA A 572 20.48 -15.50 13.27
CA ALA A 572 19.76 -15.77 14.51
C ALA A 572 18.76 -14.64 14.84
N ASP A 573 19.19 -13.38 14.69
CA ASP A 573 18.34 -12.22 14.91
C ASP A 573 17.18 -12.19 13.90
N CYS A 574 17.43 -12.43 12.62
CA CYS A 574 16.37 -12.54 11.59
C CYS A 574 15.35 -13.65 11.93
N ALA A 575 15.81 -14.80 12.41
CA ALA A 575 14.92 -15.89 12.83
C ALA A 575 14.02 -15.47 14.00
N ALA A 576 14.53 -14.69 14.96
CA ALA A 576 13.78 -14.16 16.09
C ALA A 576 12.67 -13.16 15.67
N TYR A 577 12.82 -12.52 14.52
CA TYR A 577 11.80 -11.65 13.92
C TYR A 577 10.95 -12.36 12.84
N GLY A 578 11.10 -13.66 12.65
CA GLY A 578 10.29 -14.45 11.73
C GLY A 578 10.54 -14.11 10.24
N VAL A 579 11.75 -13.73 9.87
CA VAL A 579 12.11 -13.42 8.48
C VAL A 579 12.09 -14.68 7.62
N LEU A 580 11.15 -14.77 6.70
CA LEU A 580 10.99 -15.91 5.78
C LEU A 580 11.61 -15.64 4.41
N ALA A 581 11.59 -14.39 3.96
CA ALA A 581 12.17 -13.96 2.69
C ALA A 581 12.83 -12.59 2.86
N TYR A 582 13.87 -12.33 2.09
CA TYR A 582 14.63 -11.07 2.16
C TYR A 582 14.44 -10.20 0.91
N ARG A 583 13.82 -10.73 -0.14
CA ARG A 583 13.57 -10.05 -1.41
C ARG A 583 12.32 -10.58 -2.10
N GLU A 584 11.87 -9.89 -3.13
CA GLU A 584 10.91 -10.44 -4.06
C GLU A 584 11.50 -11.68 -4.76
N THR A 585 10.74 -12.77 -4.79
CA THR A 585 11.20 -14.01 -5.41
C THR A 585 10.03 -14.80 -5.99
N VAL A 586 10.11 -15.11 -7.27
CA VAL A 586 9.16 -16.00 -7.96
C VAL A 586 9.51 -17.48 -7.82
N LYS A 587 10.73 -17.80 -7.38
CA LYS A 587 11.25 -19.18 -7.27
C LYS A 587 11.34 -19.71 -5.84
N ARG A 588 10.70 -19.06 -4.88
CA ARG A 588 10.78 -19.45 -3.46
C ARG A 588 12.22 -19.56 -2.93
N GLU A 589 13.08 -18.61 -3.32
CA GLU A 589 14.38 -18.49 -2.68
C GLU A 589 14.16 -17.98 -1.26
N LEU A 590 13.93 -18.93 -0.37
CA LEU A 590 13.71 -18.68 1.04
C LEU A 590 14.95 -18.13 1.69
N PHE A 591 14.75 -17.51 2.84
CA PHE A 591 15.84 -16.98 3.65
C PHE A 591 16.96 -18.01 3.93
N PRO A 592 16.69 -19.32 4.19
CA PRO A 592 17.73 -20.33 4.34
C PRO A 592 18.64 -20.51 3.11
N GLU A 593 18.11 -20.48 1.89
CA GLU A 593 18.91 -20.57 0.67
C GLU A 593 19.78 -19.33 0.50
N TYR A 594 19.27 -18.17 0.82
CA TYR A 594 20.07 -16.95 0.84
C TYR A 594 21.21 -17.02 1.85
N LEU A 595 20.96 -17.46 3.09
CA LEU A 595 21.99 -17.65 4.09
C LEU A 595 23.08 -18.61 3.65
N LYS A 596 22.71 -19.70 2.96
CA LYS A 596 23.68 -20.66 2.41
C LYS A 596 24.61 -19.99 1.38
N LYS A 597 24.07 -19.13 0.51
CA LYS A 597 24.90 -18.36 -0.44
C LYS A 597 25.82 -17.38 0.28
N LEU A 598 25.24 -16.60 1.20
CA LEU A 598 25.97 -15.58 1.96
C LEU A 598 27.14 -16.15 2.78
N ARG A 599 27.01 -17.41 3.26
CA ARG A 599 28.08 -18.15 3.95
C ARG A 599 29.15 -18.69 3.01
N ALA A 600 28.83 -18.90 1.73
CA ALA A 600 29.76 -19.43 0.75
C ALA A 600 30.63 -18.34 0.09
N GLU A 601 30.17 -17.11 0.10
CA GLU A 601 30.90 -15.90 -0.34
C GLU A 601 31.87 -15.40 0.76
#